data_691e2690a77ff045a9388379a3e69a02
#
_entry.id   691e2690a77ff045a9388379a3e69a02
#
_cell.length_a   1.000
_cell.length_b   1.000
_cell.length_c   1.000
_cell.angle_alpha   90.00
_cell.angle_beta   90.00
_cell.angle_gamma   90.00
#
_symmetry.space_group_name_H-M   'P 1'
#
loop_
_entity.id
_entity.type
_entity.pdbx_description
1 polymer ?
#
loop_
_entity_poly.entity_id
_entity_poly.type
_entity_poly.pdbx_seq_one_letter_code
_entity_poly.pdbx_strand_id
1 'polypeptide(L)'
;CVYQKPRAELGRQWAEVSRRIMALRDNPECAQAEFDLWNDADDPGMQVRVAFDPQEDIAAPYIASGARPRVAILREQGCNSQVEMAWAFDKAGFEALDVHMTDLLTGRIRLGDMQGLVAVGGFSYGDVLGAGEGWARTIRYNDLLSDAFAAFFGRGDTFALGVCNGCQMMAALAGMIPGAEHWPRFTRNISEKYEARLSLVEIPESPSIFMQGMGGTIVPVAVAHGEGYANFTQQGDAGQVIAALRYVDHRGQATEQYPYNPNGSAGGLTGVTTADGRFTVMMPHPERVTRNVMMSWAPKSWGAADQGGSNAPNGGYTPWMRLFRNARVWIG
;
A
#
# COMPACT_ATOMS: atom_id res chain seq x y z
N CYS A 1 -11.74 1.92 -44.83
CA CYS A 1 -11.03 1.05 -43.90
C CYS A 1 -9.97 0.31 -44.69
N VAL A 2 -8.68 0.39 -44.29
CA VAL A 2 -7.55 -0.32 -44.94
C VAL A 2 -7.21 -1.65 -44.25
N TYR A 3 -7.64 -1.82 -43.00
CA TYR A 3 -7.41 -3.03 -42.23
C TYR A 3 -8.46 -3.13 -41.12
N GLN A 4 -9.03 -4.33 -40.92
CA GLN A 4 -10.04 -4.58 -39.88
C GLN A 4 -9.88 -6.00 -39.35
N LYS A 5 -9.73 -6.11 -38.06
CA LYS A 5 -9.62 -7.37 -37.30
C LYS A 5 -10.26 -7.21 -35.93
N PRO A 6 -10.64 -8.28 -35.26
CA PRO A 6 -11.05 -8.24 -33.85
C PRO A 6 -10.00 -7.57 -32.97
N ARG A 7 -10.43 -6.79 -31.97
CA ARG A 7 -9.53 -6.10 -31.03
C ARG A 7 -8.51 -7.04 -30.39
N ALA A 8 -8.95 -8.22 -29.96
CA ALA A 8 -8.08 -9.22 -29.35
C ALA A 8 -6.94 -9.67 -30.32
N GLU A 9 -7.26 -9.92 -31.60
CA GLU A 9 -6.25 -10.30 -32.60
C GLU A 9 -5.24 -9.18 -32.83
N LEU A 10 -5.70 -7.93 -32.97
CA LEU A 10 -4.82 -6.77 -33.13
C LEU A 10 -3.95 -6.55 -31.89
N GLY A 11 -4.53 -6.67 -30.69
CA GLY A 11 -3.82 -6.55 -29.43
C GLY A 11 -2.73 -7.63 -29.26
N ARG A 12 -3.04 -8.88 -29.59
CA ARG A 12 -2.06 -9.98 -29.57
C ARG A 12 -0.92 -9.75 -30.53
N GLN A 13 -1.21 -9.34 -31.78
CA GLN A 13 -0.17 -9.03 -32.77
C GLN A 13 0.75 -7.90 -32.28
N TRP A 14 0.19 -6.87 -31.67
CA TRP A 14 0.93 -5.74 -31.15
C TRP A 14 1.77 -6.14 -29.91
N ALA A 15 1.23 -6.96 -29.01
CA ALA A 15 1.88 -7.35 -27.76
C ALA A 15 2.92 -8.49 -27.92
N GLU A 16 2.93 -9.23 -29.06
CA GLU A 16 3.73 -10.43 -29.25
C GLU A 16 5.24 -10.18 -29.08
N VAL A 17 5.76 -9.09 -29.61
CA VAL A 17 7.19 -8.76 -29.48
C VAL A 17 7.56 -8.50 -28.01
N SER A 18 6.73 -7.69 -27.32
CA SER A 18 6.92 -7.41 -25.89
C SER A 18 6.87 -8.69 -25.04
N ARG A 19 5.91 -9.58 -25.32
CA ARG A 19 5.81 -10.89 -24.65
C ARG A 19 7.09 -11.71 -24.79
N ARG A 20 7.64 -11.80 -26.01
CA ARG A 20 8.90 -12.54 -26.26
C ARG A 20 10.08 -11.95 -25.50
N ILE A 21 10.20 -10.63 -25.50
CA ILE A 21 11.27 -9.94 -24.76
C ILE A 21 11.11 -10.18 -23.24
N MET A 22 9.88 -10.06 -22.72
CA MET A 22 9.60 -10.30 -21.31
C MET A 22 9.89 -11.74 -20.91
N ALA A 23 9.52 -12.73 -21.74
CA ALA A 23 9.80 -14.14 -21.47
C ALA A 23 11.29 -14.50 -21.45
N LEU A 24 12.15 -13.70 -22.09
CA LEU A 24 13.61 -13.87 -22.05
C LEU A 24 14.27 -13.16 -20.86
N ARG A 25 13.64 -12.13 -20.32
CA ARG A 25 14.21 -11.27 -19.26
C ARG A 25 13.64 -11.57 -17.89
N ASP A 26 12.33 -11.83 -17.83
CA ASP A 26 11.54 -11.96 -16.61
C ASP A 26 11.00 -13.40 -16.50
N ASN A 27 10.08 -13.68 -15.56
CA ASN A 27 9.42 -14.97 -15.46
C ASN A 27 8.56 -15.23 -16.74
N PRO A 28 8.85 -16.29 -17.52
CA PRO A 28 8.16 -16.56 -18.78
C PRO A 28 6.68 -16.94 -18.59
N GLU A 29 6.32 -17.57 -17.47
CA GLU A 29 4.92 -17.91 -17.16
C GLU A 29 4.09 -16.64 -16.92
N CYS A 30 4.64 -15.68 -16.21
CA CYS A 30 4.00 -14.36 -16.01
C CYS A 30 3.86 -13.60 -17.33
N ALA A 31 4.89 -13.59 -18.18
CA ALA A 31 4.84 -12.96 -19.50
C ALA A 31 3.76 -13.62 -20.40
N GLN A 32 3.60 -14.93 -20.32
CA GLN A 32 2.55 -15.64 -21.04
C GLN A 32 1.16 -15.36 -20.47
N ALA A 33 1.00 -15.37 -19.14
CA ALA A 33 -0.28 -15.09 -18.48
C ALA A 33 -0.81 -13.70 -18.83
N GLU A 34 0.05 -12.66 -18.82
CA GLU A 34 -0.33 -11.30 -19.23
C GLU A 34 -0.75 -11.24 -20.70
N PHE A 35 -0.05 -11.98 -21.56
CA PHE A 35 -0.39 -12.05 -22.98
C PHE A 35 -1.73 -12.76 -23.24
N ASP A 36 -2.04 -13.78 -22.44
CA ASP A 36 -3.26 -14.59 -22.59
C ASP A 36 -4.54 -13.83 -22.17
N LEU A 37 -4.43 -12.71 -21.45
CA LEU A 37 -5.57 -11.84 -21.17
C LEU A 37 -6.26 -11.32 -22.45
N TRP A 38 -5.53 -11.19 -23.56
CA TRP A 38 -6.12 -10.84 -24.84
C TRP A 38 -7.13 -11.87 -25.37
N ASN A 39 -7.17 -13.09 -24.81
CA ASN A 39 -8.13 -14.14 -25.18
C ASN A 39 -9.48 -13.99 -24.46
N ASP A 40 -9.52 -13.26 -23.31
CA ASP A 40 -10.78 -13.03 -22.60
C ASP A 40 -11.53 -11.85 -23.25
N ALA A 41 -12.43 -12.19 -24.20
CA ALA A 41 -13.26 -11.21 -24.87
C ALA A 41 -14.33 -10.61 -23.94
N ASP A 42 -14.66 -11.31 -22.85
CA ASP A 42 -15.71 -10.95 -21.88
C ASP A 42 -15.12 -10.30 -20.60
N ASP A 43 -13.82 -9.96 -20.62
CA ASP A 43 -13.22 -9.22 -19.52
C ASP A 43 -13.90 -7.85 -19.36
N PRO A 44 -14.56 -7.57 -18.22
CA PRO A 44 -15.26 -6.31 -18.00
C PRO A 44 -14.32 -5.11 -17.83
N GLY A 45 -13.00 -5.34 -17.73
CA GLY A 45 -12.03 -4.34 -17.31
C GLY A 45 -12.14 -4.05 -15.81
N MET A 46 -11.41 -3.06 -15.33
CA MET A 46 -11.43 -2.68 -13.92
C MET A 46 -12.84 -2.27 -13.48
N GLN A 47 -13.35 -2.93 -12.45
CA GLN A 47 -14.64 -2.62 -11.82
C GLN A 47 -14.39 -2.16 -10.39
N VAL A 48 -14.97 -1.02 -10.01
CA VAL A 48 -14.87 -0.50 -8.64
C VAL A 48 -16.18 -0.68 -7.88
N ARG A 49 -16.05 -0.96 -6.59
CA ARG A 49 -17.16 -0.99 -5.64
C ARG A 49 -16.70 -0.30 -4.37
N VAL A 50 -17.41 0.73 -3.93
CA VAL A 50 -17.10 1.46 -2.70
C VAL A 50 -18.24 1.21 -1.71
N ALA A 51 -17.91 0.66 -0.54
CA ALA A 51 -18.89 0.25 0.48
C ALA A 51 -19.30 1.40 1.41
N PHE A 52 -18.71 2.60 1.25
CA PHE A 52 -18.98 3.79 2.06
C PHE A 52 -19.19 5.01 1.15
N ASP A 53 -19.67 6.11 1.72
CA ASP A 53 -19.77 7.38 0.98
C ASP A 53 -18.38 8.02 0.84
N PRO A 54 -17.75 8.03 -0.35
CA PRO A 54 -16.45 8.64 -0.56
C PRO A 54 -16.47 10.18 -0.45
N GLN A 55 -17.68 10.79 -0.45
CA GLN A 55 -17.85 12.25 -0.27
C GLN A 55 -17.77 12.66 1.20
N GLU A 56 -17.99 11.74 2.13
CA GLU A 56 -18.00 12.01 3.56
C GLU A 56 -16.60 12.32 4.08
N ASP A 57 -16.43 13.46 4.74
CA ASP A 57 -15.21 13.78 5.48
C ASP A 57 -15.42 13.50 6.98
N ILE A 58 -15.18 12.26 7.39
CA ILE A 58 -15.30 11.83 8.78
C ILE A 58 -14.29 12.50 9.72
N ALA A 59 -13.19 13.07 9.19
CA ALA A 59 -12.18 13.75 9.98
C ALA A 59 -12.57 15.23 10.23
N ALA A 60 -13.52 15.79 9.49
CA ALA A 60 -13.88 17.21 9.57
C ALA A 60 -14.20 17.71 11.00
N PRO A 61 -14.96 16.98 11.87
CA PRO A 61 -15.19 17.40 13.23
C PRO A 61 -13.91 17.52 14.07
N TYR A 62 -12.98 16.60 13.86
CA TYR A 62 -11.70 16.54 14.57
C TYR A 62 -10.74 17.63 14.08
N ILE A 63 -10.74 17.91 12.77
CA ILE A 63 -9.97 19.02 12.18
C ILE A 63 -10.49 20.37 12.72
N ALA A 64 -11.80 20.51 12.83
CA ALA A 64 -12.43 21.73 13.34
C ALA A 64 -12.09 22.02 14.82
N SER A 65 -11.70 21.01 15.61
CA SER A 65 -11.23 21.20 16.99
C SER A 65 -9.92 21.97 17.08
N GLY A 66 -9.15 22.05 15.98
CA GLY A 66 -7.83 22.67 15.92
C GLY A 66 -6.69 21.80 16.47
N ALA A 67 -6.98 20.67 17.13
CA ALA A 67 -5.97 19.75 17.60
C ALA A 67 -5.35 18.99 16.41
N ARG A 68 -4.02 18.91 16.37
CA ARG A 68 -3.27 18.21 15.33
C ARG A 68 -2.33 17.18 15.98
N PRO A 69 -2.76 15.93 16.14
CA PRO A 69 -1.90 14.87 16.65
C PRO A 69 -0.66 14.71 15.76
N ARG A 70 0.49 14.38 16.40
CA ARG A 70 1.75 14.26 15.67
C ARG A 70 1.92 12.89 15.06
N VAL A 71 2.30 12.84 13.78
CA VAL A 71 2.67 11.64 13.07
C VAL A 71 4.07 11.77 12.49
N ALA A 72 4.96 10.82 12.84
CA ALA A 72 6.27 10.71 12.25
C ALA A 72 6.17 10.06 10.88
N ILE A 73 6.48 10.79 9.82
CA ILE A 73 6.68 10.24 8.47
C ILE A 73 8.13 9.80 8.38
N LEU A 74 8.34 8.54 8.76
CA LEU A 74 9.66 7.97 8.95
C LEU A 74 10.27 7.54 7.62
N ARG A 75 11.50 7.95 7.39
CA ARG A 75 12.28 7.59 6.21
C ARG A 75 13.73 7.31 6.54
N GLU A 76 14.38 6.59 5.63
CA GLU A 76 15.81 6.37 5.57
C GLU A 76 16.35 6.80 4.19
N GLN A 77 17.66 6.85 4.01
CA GLN A 77 18.25 7.09 2.69
C GLN A 77 17.71 6.08 1.67
N GLY A 78 17.29 6.56 0.50
CA GLY A 78 16.66 5.74 -0.54
C GLY A 78 15.14 5.68 -0.49
N CYS A 79 14.48 6.18 0.58
CA CYS A 79 13.03 6.37 0.61
C CYS A 79 12.59 7.55 -0.26
N ASN A 80 11.38 7.47 -0.84
CA ASN A 80 10.93 8.47 -1.84
C ASN A 80 9.43 8.80 -1.82
N SER A 81 8.63 8.32 -0.87
CA SER A 81 7.19 8.62 -0.79
C SER A 81 6.80 9.46 0.44
N GLN A 82 7.77 10.07 1.12
CA GLN A 82 7.52 10.85 2.34
C GLN A 82 6.68 12.11 2.09
N VAL A 83 6.81 12.74 0.93
CA VAL A 83 6.09 13.98 0.61
C VAL A 83 4.60 13.70 0.41
N GLU A 84 4.26 12.69 -0.39
CA GLU A 84 2.88 12.27 -0.64
C GLU A 84 2.21 11.77 0.64
N MET A 85 2.95 11.01 1.44
CA MET A 85 2.47 10.49 2.72
C MET A 85 2.22 11.62 3.72
N ALA A 86 3.16 12.55 3.87
CA ALA A 86 3.01 13.72 4.73
C ALA A 86 1.81 14.57 4.32
N TRP A 87 1.64 14.78 3.01
CA TRP A 87 0.50 15.50 2.48
C TRP A 87 -0.84 14.83 2.84
N ALA A 88 -0.93 13.51 2.69
CA ALA A 88 -2.16 12.77 2.98
C ALA A 88 -2.54 12.86 4.47
N PHE A 89 -1.58 12.71 5.38
CA PHE A 89 -1.80 12.87 6.81
C PHE A 89 -2.09 14.33 7.20
N ASP A 90 -1.42 15.32 6.60
CA ASP A 90 -1.72 16.75 6.82
C ASP A 90 -3.18 17.04 6.45
N LYS A 91 -3.66 16.55 5.29
CA LYS A 91 -5.05 16.72 4.86
C LYS A 91 -6.05 15.96 5.73
N ALA A 92 -5.64 14.92 6.41
CA ALA A 92 -6.44 14.23 7.41
C ALA A 92 -6.44 14.92 8.79
N GLY A 93 -5.67 16.02 8.97
CA GLY A 93 -5.66 16.82 10.20
C GLY A 93 -4.57 16.50 11.20
N PHE A 94 -3.49 15.86 10.76
CA PHE A 94 -2.30 15.60 11.58
C PHE A 94 -1.23 16.70 11.43
N GLU A 95 -0.37 16.85 12.44
CA GLU A 95 0.94 17.47 12.29
C GLU A 95 1.90 16.40 11.76
N ALA A 96 2.09 16.34 10.44
CA ALA A 96 2.94 15.38 9.77
C ALA A 96 4.40 15.85 9.77
N LEU A 97 5.27 15.16 10.49
CA LEU A 97 6.69 15.49 10.64
C LEU A 97 7.53 14.58 9.77
N ASP A 98 8.34 15.16 8.87
CA ASP A 98 9.36 14.40 8.12
C ASP A 98 10.48 14.01 9.08
N VAL A 99 10.63 12.72 9.34
CA VAL A 99 11.58 12.17 10.31
C VAL A 99 12.55 11.23 9.61
N HIS A 100 13.81 11.65 9.50
CA HIS A 100 14.87 10.77 9.05
C HIS A 100 15.42 9.94 10.23
N MET A 101 15.88 8.73 9.97
CA MET A 101 16.44 7.86 11.03
C MET A 101 17.56 8.54 11.84
N THR A 102 18.35 9.42 11.22
CA THR A 102 19.38 10.22 11.93
C THR A 102 18.80 11.16 12.97
N ASP A 103 17.54 11.59 12.84
CA ASP A 103 16.89 12.46 13.82
C ASP A 103 16.58 11.72 15.10
N LEU A 104 16.21 10.44 14.97
CA LEU A 104 16.01 9.54 16.10
C LEU A 104 17.36 9.18 16.75
N LEU A 105 18.37 8.86 15.95
CA LEU A 105 19.72 8.51 16.41
C LEU A 105 20.38 9.65 17.20
N THR A 106 20.18 10.89 16.77
CA THR A 106 20.75 12.08 17.44
C THR A 106 19.89 12.61 18.59
N GLY A 107 18.69 12.04 18.77
CA GLY A 107 17.71 12.51 19.76
C GLY A 107 17.07 13.86 19.43
N ARG A 108 17.20 14.36 18.19
CA ARG A 108 16.54 15.58 17.70
C ARG A 108 15.02 15.43 17.72
N ILE A 109 14.54 14.24 17.41
CA ILE A 109 13.12 13.85 17.47
C ILE A 109 13.01 12.60 18.33
N ARG A 110 11.93 12.50 19.13
CA ARG A 110 11.64 11.34 19.99
C ARG A 110 10.31 10.71 19.57
N LEU A 111 10.28 9.39 19.42
CA LEU A 111 9.04 8.66 19.13
C LEU A 111 8.02 8.76 20.27
N GLY A 112 8.46 9.00 21.50
CA GLY A 112 7.57 9.23 22.64
C GLY A 112 6.64 10.42 22.48
N ASP A 113 7.00 11.41 21.64
CA ASP A 113 6.20 12.62 21.37
C ASP A 113 5.21 12.42 20.22
N MET A 114 5.16 11.23 19.60
CA MET A 114 4.34 10.91 18.44
C MET A 114 3.16 10.02 18.82
N GLN A 115 2.02 10.24 18.16
CA GLN A 115 0.85 9.35 18.21
C GLN A 115 0.84 8.38 17.03
N GLY A 116 1.41 8.75 15.90
CA GLY A 116 1.51 7.91 14.73
C GLY A 116 2.94 7.75 14.22
N LEU A 117 3.23 6.58 13.66
CA LEU A 117 4.46 6.27 12.94
C LEU A 117 4.09 5.75 11.56
N VAL A 118 4.63 6.34 10.52
CA VAL A 118 4.40 5.89 9.14
C VAL A 118 5.73 5.64 8.46
N ALA A 119 6.04 4.37 8.22
CA ALA A 119 7.21 3.96 7.46
C ALA A 119 6.88 3.98 5.96
N VAL A 120 7.59 4.84 5.21
CA VAL A 120 7.27 5.11 3.81
C VAL A 120 7.97 4.16 2.84
N GLY A 121 7.52 4.20 1.57
CA GLY A 121 8.10 3.44 0.47
C GLY A 121 9.42 3.98 -0.03
N GLY A 122 10.10 3.19 -0.84
CA GLY A 122 11.38 3.49 -1.49
C GLY A 122 12.29 2.27 -1.55
N PHE A 123 13.59 2.52 -1.49
CA PHE A 123 14.66 1.52 -1.57
C PHE A 123 15.72 1.83 -0.50
N SER A 124 15.36 1.64 0.77
CA SER A 124 16.26 1.96 1.88
C SER A 124 17.58 1.20 1.74
N TYR A 125 18.70 1.91 1.81
CA TYR A 125 20.05 1.40 1.57
C TYR A 125 20.23 0.70 0.21
N GLY A 126 19.43 1.07 -0.82
CA GLY A 126 19.44 0.43 -2.13
C GLY A 126 19.06 -1.05 -2.13
N ASP A 127 18.32 -1.50 -1.09
CA ASP A 127 17.90 -2.89 -0.89
C ASP A 127 19.04 -3.93 -0.87
N VAL A 128 20.28 -3.50 -0.55
CA VAL A 128 21.51 -4.34 -0.63
C VAL A 128 21.43 -5.62 0.21
N LEU A 129 20.74 -5.57 1.36
CA LEU A 129 20.55 -6.71 2.26
C LEU A 129 19.19 -7.41 2.07
N GLY A 130 18.42 -7.02 1.06
CA GLY A 130 17.01 -7.30 0.89
C GLY A 130 16.16 -6.07 1.24
N ALA A 131 15.02 -5.93 0.56
CA ALA A 131 14.18 -4.75 0.70
C ALA A 131 13.68 -4.56 2.14
N GLY A 132 13.92 -3.38 2.71
CA GLY A 132 13.61 -3.04 4.09
C GLY A 132 14.54 -3.63 5.16
N GLU A 133 15.42 -4.59 4.81
CA GLU A 133 16.29 -5.30 5.76
C GLU A 133 17.33 -4.39 6.42
N GLY A 134 18.01 -3.57 5.62
CA GLY A 134 19.01 -2.64 6.15
C GLY A 134 18.38 -1.69 7.18
N TRP A 135 17.20 -1.16 6.88
CA TRP A 135 16.45 -0.29 7.76
C TRP A 135 16.02 -0.98 9.05
N ALA A 136 15.41 -2.18 8.94
CA ALA A 136 15.03 -2.98 10.11
C ALA A 136 16.21 -3.34 11.01
N ARG A 137 17.37 -3.68 10.41
CA ARG A 137 18.59 -4.00 11.16
C ARG A 137 19.19 -2.79 11.87
N THR A 138 19.14 -1.60 11.27
CA THR A 138 19.54 -0.35 11.93
C THR A 138 18.72 -0.14 13.21
N ILE A 139 17.42 -0.44 13.19
CA ILE A 139 16.55 -0.33 14.37
C ILE A 139 16.88 -1.44 15.38
N ARG A 140 16.92 -2.70 14.94
CA ARG A 140 17.05 -3.87 15.81
C ARG A 140 18.38 -3.94 16.57
N TYR A 141 19.48 -3.54 15.90
CA TYR A 141 20.83 -3.68 16.43
C TYR A 141 21.42 -2.39 16.99
N ASN A 142 20.60 -1.37 17.19
CA ASN A 142 20.94 -0.16 17.92
C ASN A 142 20.05 -0.06 19.16
N ASP A 143 20.64 -0.18 20.35
CA ASP A 143 19.90 -0.25 21.63
C ASP A 143 18.96 0.96 21.81
N LEU A 144 19.42 2.18 21.49
CA LEU A 144 18.61 3.39 21.62
C LEU A 144 17.35 3.31 20.72
N LEU A 145 17.52 2.87 19.48
CA LEU A 145 16.40 2.75 18.53
C LEU A 145 15.49 1.58 18.90
N SER A 146 16.06 0.43 19.24
CA SER A 146 15.31 -0.76 19.65
C SER A 146 14.38 -0.43 20.83
N ASP A 147 14.91 0.22 21.87
CA ASP A 147 14.15 0.63 23.05
C ASP A 147 13.07 1.66 22.69
N ALA A 148 13.40 2.66 21.85
CA ALA A 148 12.45 3.70 21.44
C ALA A 148 11.28 3.12 20.62
N PHE A 149 11.55 2.20 19.68
CA PHE A 149 10.53 1.53 18.88
C PHE A 149 9.69 0.55 19.72
N ALA A 150 10.31 -0.24 20.60
CA ALA A 150 9.60 -1.14 21.49
C ALA A 150 8.66 -0.35 22.43
N ALA A 151 9.14 0.75 23.00
CA ALA A 151 8.33 1.63 23.83
C ALA A 151 7.16 2.25 23.04
N PHE A 152 7.38 2.69 21.79
CA PHE A 152 6.33 3.22 20.92
C PHE A 152 5.25 2.18 20.60
N PHE A 153 5.65 0.99 20.16
CA PHE A 153 4.70 -0.08 19.84
C PHE A 153 3.96 -0.63 21.07
N GLY A 154 4.59 -0.57 22.26
CA GLY A 154 3.98 -1.00 23.52
C GLY A 154 2.89 -0.06 24.05
N ARG A 155 2.81 1.20 23.58
CA ARG A 155 1.78 2.16 24.01
C ARG A 155 0.43 1.81 23.39
N GLY A 156 -0.65 1.99 24.14
CA GLY A 156 -2.03 1.75 23.68
C GLY A 156 -2.66 2.91 22.88
N ASP A 157 -2.02 4.08 22.89
CA ASP A 157 -2.47 5.33 22.27
C ASP A 157 -1.69 5.67 20.98
N THR A 158 -1.02 4.68 20.38
CA THR A 158 -0.24 4.85 19.16
C THR A 158 -0.70 3.92 18.04
N PHE A 159 -0.44 4.34 16.79
CA PHE A 159 -0.64 3.51 15.61
C PHE A 159 0.58 3.53 14.70
N ALA A 160 0.71 2.52 13.83
CA ALA A 160 1.69 2.57 12.76
C ALA A 160 1.17 2.01 11.45
N LEU A 161 1.64 2.63 10.35
CA LEU A 161 1.39 2.22 8.98
C LEU A 161 2.72 1.99 8.26
N GLY A 162 2.91 0.82 7.66
CA GLY A 162 4.05 0.54 6.78
C GLY A 162 3.60 0.39 5.34
N VAL A 163 4.22 1.13 4.40
CA VAL A 163 3.87 1.06 2.98
C VAL A 163 5.10 0.69 2.16
N CYS A 164 4.97 -0.33 1.28
CA CYS A 164 6.02 -0.78 0.37
C CYS A 164 7.33 -1.11 1.12
N ASN A 165 8.39 -0.33 0.97
CA ASN A 165 9.65 -0.53 1.72
C ASN A 165 9.45 -0.42 3.24
N GLY A 166 8.57 0.47 3.70
CA GLY A 166 8.14 0.54 5.09
C GLY A 166 7.38 -0.69 5.56
N CYS A 167 6.56 -1.32 4.68
CA CYS A 167 5.92 -2.60 4.95
C CYS A 167 6.97 -3.71 5.16
N GLN A 168 7.95 -3.80 4.28
CA GLN A 168 9.04 -4.78 4.38
C GLN A 168 9.86 -4.57 5.67
N MET A 169 10.18 -3.33 6.00
CA MET A 169 10.89 -2.98 7.23
C MET A 169 10.09 -3.38 8.48
N MET A 170 8.81 -3.00 8.56
CA MET A 170 7.97 -3.34 9.72
C MET A 170 7.73 -4.85 9.82
N ALA A 171 7.52 -5.55 8.70
CA ALA A 171 7.41 -7.01 8.68
C ALA A 171 8.71 -7.68 9.19
N ALA A 172 9.88 -7.11 8.88
CA ALA A 172 11.15 -7.56 9.44
C ALA A 172 11.25 -7.34 10.95
N LEU A 173 10.55 -6.34 11.49
CA LEU A 173 10.45 -6.03 12.92
C LEU A 173 9.26 -6.69 13.61
N ALA A 174 8.54 -7.63 12.99
CA ALA A 174 7.31 -8.23 13.53
C ALA A 174 7.46 -8.73 14.98
N GLY A 175 8.62 -9.27 15.36
CA GLY A 175 8.89 -9.69 16.74
C GLY A 175 8.98 -8.55 17.76
N MET A 176 8.99 -7.28 17.34
CA MET A 176 8.95 -6.09 18.19
C MET A 176 7.57 -5.44 18.24
N ILE A 177 6.66 -5.85 17.32
CA ILE A 177 5.34 -5.25 17.17
C ILE A 177 4.30 -6.18 17.80
N PRO A 178 3.61 -5.79 18.88
CA PRO A 178 2.60 -6.62 19.51
C PRO A 178 1.50 -7.04 18.54
N GLY A 179 1.23 -8.34 18.43
CA GLY A 179 0.22 -8.91 17.54
C GLY A 179 0.65 -9.10 16.08
N ALA A 180 1.93 -8.89 15.75
CA ALA A 180 2.47 -9.06 14.41
C ALA A 180 3.21 -10.41 14.20
N GLU A 181 3.16 -11.34 15.16
CA GLU A 181 3.86 -12.61 15.13
C GLU A 181 3.52 -13.49 13.93
N HIS A 182 2.34 -13.30 13.34
CA HIS A 182 1.89 -14.06 12.17
C HIS A 182 2.16 -13.36 10.83
N TRP A 183 2.81 -12.18 10.84
CA TRP A 183 3.11 -11.46 9.60
C TRP A 183 4.18 -12.17 8.77
N PRO A 184 4.02 -12.20 7.41
CA PRO A 184 5.03 -12.77 6.52
C PRO A 184 6.24 -11.85 6.37
N ARG A 185 7.30 -12.38 5.73
CA ARG A 185 8.29 -11.54 5.05
C ARG A 185 7.75 -11.17 3.66
N PHE A 186 8.12 -9.98 3.18
CA PHE A 186 7.81 -9.60 1.80
C PHE A 186 9.08 -9.73 0.98
N THR A 187 9.06 -10.63 -0.01
CA THR A 187 10.22 -11.04 -0.80
C THR A 187 9.97 -10.82 -2.28
N ARG A 188 10.92 -11.22 -3.14
CA ARG A 188 10.90 -11.00 -4.59
C ARG A 188 9.57 -11.45 -5.20
N ASN A 189 9.00 -10.59 -6.07
CA ASN A 189 7.81 -10.92 -6.86
C ASN A 189 8.01 -12.18 -7.69
N ILE A 190 6.94 -12.96 -7.86
CA ILE A 190 6.97 -14.16 -8.72
C ILE A 190 7.28 -13.81 -10.18
N SER A 191 6.95 -12.59 -10.61
CA SER A 191 7.27 -12.08 -11.96
C SER A 191 8.75 -11.83 -12.19
N GLU A 192 9.56 -11.88 -11.14
CA GLU A 192 11.00 -11.64 -11.16
C GLU A 192 11.43 -10.24 -11.63
N LYS A 193 10.47 -9.30 -11.66
CA LYS A 193 10.72 -7.91 -12.07
C LYS A 193 10.11 -6.90 -11.10
N TYR A 194 10.50 -5.65 -11.29
CA TYR A 194 9.82 -4.52 -10.68
C TYR A 194 8.46 -4.31 -11.34
N GLU A 195 7.40 -4.39 -10.55
CA GLU A 195 6.04 -4.15 -10.99
C GLU A 195 5.65 -2.69 -10.80
N ALA A 196 5.27 -2.02 -11.89
CA ALA A 196 4.78 -0.65 -11.89
C ALA A 196 3.43 -0.62 -12.62
N ARG A 197 2.34 -0.70 -11.88
CA ARG A 197 0.99 -0.78 -12.47
C ARG A 197 -0.10 -0.27 -11.53
N LEU A 198 -1.28 -0.03 -12.09
CA LEU A 198 -2.51 0.16 -11.36
C LEU A 198 -3.19 -1.21 -11.25
N SER A 199 -3.45 -1.69 -10.02
CA SER A 199 -4.10 -2.99 -9.76
C SER A 199 -5.34 -2.80 -8.90
N LEU A 200 -6.33 -3.68 -9.06
CA LEU A 200 -7.49 -3.71 -8.18
C LEU A 200 -7.15 -4.46 -6.89
N VAL A 201 -7.63 -3.92 -5.79
CA VAL A 201 -7.58 -4.56 -4.47
C VAL A 201 -8.94 -4.55 -3.81
N GLU A 202 -9.21 -5.60 -3.06
CA GLU A 202 -10.31 -5.66 -2.09
C GLU A 202 -9.78 -5.33 -0.70
N ILE A 203 -10.57 -4.57 0.05
CA ILE A 203 -10.39 -4.35 1.48
C ILE A 203 -11.32 -5.31 2.20
N PRO A 204 -10.84 -6.44 2.75
CA PRO A 204 -11.66 -7.34 3.53
C PRO A 204 -12.05 -6.72 4.87
N GLU A 205 -13.11 -7.25 5.51
CA GLU A 205 -13.40 -6.91 6.90
C GLU A 205 -12.21 -7.27 7.79
N SER A 206 -11.73 -6.32 8.56
CA SER A 206 -10.57 -6.49 9.43
C SER A 206 -10.61 -5.52 10.62
N PRO A 207 -9.88 -5.78 11.71
CA PRO A 207 -9.77 -4.86 12.83
C PRO A 207 -8.96 -3.59 12.52
N SER A 208 -8.27 -3.51 11.36
CA SER A 208 -7.40 -2.38 11.03
C SER A 208 -8.09 -1.03 11.23
N ILE A 209 -7.53 -0.18 12.07
CA ILE A 209 -8.04 1.17 12.32
C ILE A 209 -8.07 2.00 11.03
N PHE A 210 -7.17 1.72 10.09
CA PHE A 210 -7.08 2.41 8.79
C PHE A 210 -8.21 2.02 7.85
N MET A 211 -8.74 0.78 7.98
CA MET A 211 -9.74 0.21 7.08
C MET A 211 -11.17 0.22 7.65
N GLN A 212 -11.40 0.91 8.78
CA GLN A 212 -12.71 0.98 9.42
C GLN A 212 -13.79 1.52 8.48
N GLY A 213 -14.90 0.75 8.33
CA GLY A 213 -16.00 1.08 7.44
C GLY A 213 -15.69 1.00 5.95
N MET A 214 -14.57 0.38 5.58
CA MET A 214 -14.16 0.18 4.18
C MET A 214 -14.34 -1.27 3.71
N GLY A 215 -14.73 -2.19 4.57
CA GLY A 215 -14.88 -3.62 4.25
C GLY A 215 -15.76 -3.86 3.02
N GLY A 216 -15.38 -4.79 2.16
CA GLY A 216 -16.03 -5.08 0.89
C GLY A 216 -15.78 -4.07 -0.23
N THR A 217 -14.97 -3.02 0.00
CA THR A 217 -14.57 -2.06 -1.02
C THR A 217 -13.56 -2.68 -1.98
N ILE A 218 -13.77 -2.49 -3.29
CA ILE A 218 -12.83 -2.85 -4.37
C ILE A 218 -12.45 -1.56 -5.09
N VAL A 219 -11.16 -1.23 -5.07
CA VAL A 219 -10.64 0.03 -5.63
C VAL A 219 -9.26 -0.17 -6.27
N PRO A 220 -8.91 0.61 -7.29
CA PRO A 220 -7.56 0.58 -7.85
C PRO A 220 -6.55 1.25 -6.92
N VAL A 221 -5.33 0.73 -6.93
CA VAL A 221 -4.20 1.25 -6.17
C VAL A 221 -2.90 1.19 -6.99
N ALA A 222 -1.99 2.11 -6.73
CA ALA A 222 -0.67 2.11 -7.35
C ALA A 222 0.22 1.01 -6.76
N VAL A 223 0.79 0.19 -7.61
CA VAL A 223 1.81 -0.82 -7.31
C VAL A 223 3.14 -0.34 -7.85
N ALA A 224 4.20 -0.38 -7.04
CA ALA A 224 5.54 0.06 -7.42
C ALA A 224 6.60 -0.66 -6.56
N HIS A 225 6.81 -1.97 -6.81
CA HIS A 225 7.73 -2.79 -6.01
C HIS A 225 8.30 -4.00 -6.77
N GLY A 226 9.53 -4.41 -6.42
CA GLY A 226 10.18 -5.64 -6.89
C GLY A 226 10.04 -6.81 -5.90
N GLU A 227 9.77 -6.52 -4.64
CA GLU A 227 9.74 -7.49 -3.54
C GLU A 227 8.44 -7.34 -2.72
N GLY A 228 7.32 -7.85 -3.23
CA GLY A 228 6.01 -7.76 -2.60
C GLY A 228 5.34 -9.10 -2.31
N TYR A 229 6.00 -10.23 -2.61
CA TYR A 229 5.47 -11.57 -2.37
C TYR A 229 5.42 -11.87 -0.86
N ALA A 230 4.22 -12.14 -0.34
CA ALA A 230 4.00 -12.53 1.06
C ALA A 230 4.52 -13.96 1.30
N ASN A 231 5.70 -14.07 1.91
CA ASN A 231 6.43 -15.31 2.10
C ASN A 231 6.41 -15.75 3.57
N PHE A 232 5.78 -16.87 3.84
CA PHE A 232 5.65 -17.47 5.17
C PHE A 232 6.69 -18.57 5.47
N THR A 233 7.64 -18.82 4.59
CA THR A 233 8.61 -19.94 4.77
C THR A 233 9.58 -19.72 5.92
N GLN A 234 9.85 -18.48 6.29
CA GLN A 234 10.82 -18.12 7.34
C GLN A 234 10.19 -17.40 8.54
N GLN A 235 8.99 -16.88 8.39
CA GLN A 235 8.34 -16.04 9.38
C GLN A 235 6.83 -16.04 9.18
N GLY A 236 6.07 -15.99 10.29
CA GLY A 236 4.62 -15.83 10.30
C GLY A 236 3.85 -17.12 10.09
N ASP A 237 2.54 -17.00 10.02
CA ASP A 237 1.60 -18.11 9.82
C ASP A 237 0.47 -17.67 8.89
N ALA A 238 0.40 -18.27 7.70
CA ALA A 238 -0.61 -17.97 6.70
C ALA A 238 -2.05 -18.29 7.15
N GLY A 239 -2.21 -19.22 8.10
CA GLY A 239 -3.50 -19.61 8.65
C GLY A 239 -4.03 -18.67 9.74
N GLN A 240 -3.16 -17.84 10.32
CA GLN A 240 -3.49 -16.94 11.43
C GLN A 240 -3.32 -15.46 11.10
N VAL A 241 -2.66 -15.14 9.98
CA VAL A 241 -2.48 -13.74 9.58
C VAL A 241 -3.80 -13.06 9.24
N ILE A 242 -3.98 -11.84 9.70
CA ILE A 242 -5.19 -11.05 9.44
C ILE A 242 -4.95 -10.19 8.19
N ALA A 243 -5.64 -10.51 7.10
CA ALA A 243 -5.57 -9.75 5.86
C ALA A 243 -6.25 -8.39 6.01
N ALA A 244 -5.56 -7.33 5.58
CA ALA A 244 -6.11 -5.98 5.47
C ALA A 244 -6.32 -5.57 4.01
N LEU A 245 -5.65 -6.25 3.06
CA LEU A 245 -5.72 -5.94 1.64
C LEU A 245 -5.41 -7.18 0.80
N ARG A 246 -6.17 -7.40 -0.29
CA ARG A 246 -5.96 -8.49 -1.24
C ARG A 246 -6.06 -8.00 -2.68
N TYR A 247 -5.23 -8.50 -3.58
CA TYR A 247 -5.42 -8.31 -5.02
C TYR A 247 -6.62 -9.11 -5.51
N VAL A 248 -7.39 -8.49 -6.42
CA VAL A 248 -8.55 -9.11 -7.07
C VAL A 248 -8.47 -8.99 -8.59
N ASP A 249 -9.13 -9.90 -9.29
CA ASP A 249 -9.33 -9.81 -10.73
C ASP A 249 -10.38 -8.75 -11.12
N HIS A 250 -10.64 -8.58 -12.39
CA HIS A 250 -11.65 -7.63 -12.89
C HIS A 250 -13.10 -8.02 -12.55
N ARG A 251 -13.32 -9.23 -12.01
CA ARG A 251 -14.62 -9.70 -11.51
C ARG A 251 -14.75 -9.56 -10.00
N GLY A 252 -13.71 -9.00 -9.35
CA GLY A 252 -13.69 -8.74 -7.91
C GLY A 252 -13.41 -9.97 -7.05
N GLN A 253 -12.80 -11.02 -7.63
CA GLN A 253 -12.43 -12.23 -6.91
C GLN A 253 -10.95 -12.17 -6.52
N ALA A 254 -10.64 -12.50 -5.25
CA ALA A 254 -9.26 -12.63 -4.81
C ALA A 254 -8.51 -13.61 -5.72
N THR A 255 -7.32 -13.24 -6.18
CA THR A 255 -6.66 -13.98 -7.25
C THR A 255 -5.16 -14.14 -7.05
N GLU A 256 -4.61 -15.24 -7.53
CA GLU A 256 -3.17 -15.46 -7.69
C GLU A 256 -2.71 -15.24 -9.13
N GLN A 257 -3.66 -15.00 -10.04
CA GLN A 257 -3.37 -14.86 -11.46
C GLN A 257 -2.61 -13.56 -11.77
N TYR A 258 -1.44 -13.71 -12.38
CA TYR A 258 -0.73 -12.58 -12.97
C TYR A 258 -1.46 -12.10 -14.25
N PRO A 259 -1.56 -10.80 -14.53
CA PRO A 259 -0.99 -9.65 -13.83
C PRO A 259 -1.92 -8.98 -12.79
N TYR A 260 -3.11 -9.53 -12.54
CA TYR A 260 -4.04 -8.98 -11.54
C TYR A 260 -3.41 -8.98 -10.15
N ASN A 261 -2.67 -10.05 -9.82
CA ASN A 261 -1.82 -10.16 -8.64
C ASN A 261 -0.35 -10.02 -9.06
N PRO A 262 0.23 -8.81 -8.99
CA PRO A 262 1.57 -8.55 -9.52
C PRO A 262 2.69 -9.14 -8.68
N ASN A 263 2.46 -9.46 -7.40
CA ASN A 263 3.49 -10.05 -6.55
C ASN A 263 3.42 -11.58 -6.45
N GLY A 264 2.27 -12.20 -6.81
CA GLY A 264 2.06 -13.64 -6.81
C GLY A 264 1.69 -14.24 -5.46
N SER A 265 1.41 -13.43 -4.44
CA SER A 265 1.07 -13.91 -3.10
C SER A 265 -0.20 -14.76 -3.08
N ALA A 266 -0.17 -15.85 -2.30
CA ALA A 266 -1.32 -16.72 -2.12
C ALA A 266 -2.56 -15.95 -1.65
N GLY A 267 -3.72 -16.28 -2.25
CA GLY A 267 -5.00 -15.63 -1.97
C GLY A 267 -5.01 -14.11 -2.20
N GLY A 268 -4.11 -13.59 -3.03
CA GLY A 268 -4.00 -12.16 -3.33
C GLY A 268 -3.42 -11.31 -2.20
N LEU A 269 -2.92 -11.89 -1.11
CA LEU A 269 -2.50 -11.17 0.09
C LEU A 269 -1.46 -10.10 -0.22
N THR A 270 -1.75 -8.84 0.17
CA THR A 270 -0.83 -7.72 -0.07
C THR A 270 -0.83 -6.67 1.05
N GLY A 271 -1.63 -6.87 2.08
CA GLY A 271 -1.61 -6.08 3.32
C GLY A 271 -2.13 -6.89 4.49
N VAL A 272 -1.54 -6.67 5.65
CA VAL A 272 -1.86 -7.38 6.91
C VAL A 272 -1.96 -6.41 8.08
N THR A 273 -2.66 -6.82 9.13
CA THR A 273 -2.84 -6.01 10.34
C THR A 273 -2.73 -6.85 11.60
N THR A 274 -2.59 -6.20 12.75
CA THR A 274 -2.64 -6.82 14.08
C THR A 274 -4.08 -7.04 14.55
N ALA A 275 -4.28 -7.89 15.56
CA ALA A 275 -5.61 -8.18 16.10
C ALA A 275 -6.28 -6.95 16.74
N ASP A 276 -5.50 -6.04 17.32
CA ASP A 276 -5.99 -4.76 17.84
C ASP A 276 -6.14 -3.68 16.76
N GLY A 277 -5.71 -3.97 15.53
CA GLY A 277 -5.86 -3.13 14.35
C GLY A 277 -4.97 -1.90 14.28
N ARG A 278 -4.18 -1.61 15.30
CA ARG A 278 -3.36 -0.39 15.38
C ARG A 278 -2.17 -0.38 14.42
N PHE A 279 -1.66 -1.55 14.06
CA PHE A 279 -0.51 -1.71 13.18
C PHE A 279 -0.94 -2.39 11.90
N THR A 280 -0.70 -1.71 10.79
CA THR A 280 -1.08 -2.22 9.46
C THR A 280 0.08 -2.01 8.49
N VAL A 281 0.36 -3.01 7.67
CA VAL A 281 1.37 -2.92 6.61
C VAL A 281 0.79 -3.37 5.29
N MET A 282 1.22 -2.73 4.19
CA MET A 282 0.77 -3.05 2.84
C MET A 282 1.81 -2.74 1.79
N MET A 283 1.84 -3.51 0.72
CA MET A 283 2.78 -3.30 -0.39
C MET A 283 2.34 -2.21 -1.37
N PRO A 284 1.05 -2.07 -1.77
CA PRO A 284 0.60 -0.98 -2.63
C PRO A 284 0.62 0.38 -1.94
N HIS A 285 0.58 1.45 -2.76
CA HIS A 285 0.76 2.83 -2.35
C HIS A 285 -0.56 3.63 -2.37
N PRO A 286 -1.36 3.65 -1.28
CA PRO A 286 -2.57 4.47 -1.21
C PRO A 286 -2.28 5.97 -1.25
N GLU A 287 -1.12 6.42 -0.73
CA GLU A 287 -0.70 7.83 -0.74
C GLU A 287 -0.45 8.38 -2.15
N ARG A 288 -0.13 7.52 -3.11
CA ARG A 288 0.11 7.89 -4.53
C ARG A 288 -1.16 7.98 -5.37
N VAL A 289 -2.29 7.65 -4.80
CA VAL A 289 -3.60 7.65 -5.49
C VAL A 289 -4.69 8.30 -4.64
N THR A 290 -4.34 9.24 -3.79
CA THR A 290 -5.30 9.96 -2.92
C THR A 290 -6.19 10.95 -3.68
N ARG A 291 -5.81 11.37 -4.90
CA ARG A 291 -6.60 12.26 -5.76
C ARG A 291 -6.83 11.62 -7.13
N ASN A 292 -8.00 11.87 -7.72
CA ASN A 292 -8.36 11.33 -9.05
C ASN A 292 -7.32 11.68 -10.12
N VAL A 293 -6.74 12.89 -10.08
CA VAL A 293 -5.73 13.35 -11.02
C VAL A 293 -4.41 12.56 -10.94
N MET A 294 -4.16 11.85 -9.83
CA MET A 294 -2.96 11.04 -9.64
C MET A 294 -3.10 9.63 -10.22
N MET A 295 -4.29 9.25 -10.67
CA MET A 295 -4.57 7.91 -11.17
C MET A 295 -4.44 7.86 -12.69
N SER A 296 -3.85 6.78 -13.23
CA SER A 296 -3.82 6.53 -14.68
C SER A 296 -5.19 6.13 -15.24
N TRP A 297 -6.09 5.65 -14.38
CA TRP A 297 -7.48 5.36 -14.67
C TRP A 297 -8.32 5.52 -13.41
N ALA A 298 -9.51 6.10 -13.56
CA ALA A 298 -10.54 6.18 -12.52
C ALA A 298 -11.93 6.07 -13.16
N PRO A 299 -12.95 5.59 -12.43
CA PRO A 299 -14.31 5.59 -12.92
C PRO A 299 -14.80 7.00 -13.21
N LYS A 300 -15.60 7.16 -14.27
CA LYS A 300 -16.20 8.47 -14.62
C LYS A 300 -17.05 9.05 -13.48
N SER A 301 -17.63 8.19 -12.64
CA SER A 301 -18.42 8.60 -11.47
C SER A 301 -17.61 9.33 -10.39
N TRP A 302 -16.29 9.22 -10.38
CA TRP A 302 -15.42 9.93 -9.43
C TRP A 302 -15.08 11.36 -9.89
N GLY A 303 -15.60 11.79 -11.04
CA GLY A 303 -15.30 13.05 -11.67
C GLY A 303 -14.12 12.95 -12.65
N ALA A 304 -14.13 13.79 -13.67
CA ALA A 304 -13.08 13.78 -14.68
C ALA A 304 -11.76 14.25 -14.06
N ALA A 305 -10.66 13.60 -14.46
CA ALA A 305 -9.30 13.98 -14.03
C ALA A 305 -8.93 15.44 -14.45
N ASP A 306 -9.59 15.96 -15.48
CA ASP A 306 -9.46 17.32 -16.00
C ASP A 306 -10.27 18.37 -15.21
N GLN A 307 -11.18 17.96 -14.31
CA GLN A 307 -11.89 18.86 -13.39
C GLN A 307 -11.15 19.04 -12.06
N GLY A 308 -9.85 19.09 -12.06
CA GLY A 308 -8.99 19.38 -10.88
C GLY A 308 -9.21 20.76 -10.25
N GLY A 309 -10.37 21.37 -10.50
CA GLY A 309 -10.83 22.59 -9.87
C GLY A 309 -11.57 22.31 -8.56
N SER A 310 -11.76 23.38 -7.77
CA SER A 310 -12.51 23.45 -6.52
C SER A 310 -13.97 22.92 -6.58
N ASN A 311 -14.45 22.51 -7.74
CA ASN A 311 -15.82 22.03 -8.00
C ASN A 311 -15.94 20.52 -8.14
N ALA A 312 -14.84 19.74 -8.02
CA ALA A 312 -14.96 18.29 -8.00
C ALA A 312 -15.66 17.87 -6.69
N PRO A 313 -16.63 16.93 -6.76
CA PRO A 313 -17.18 16.33 -5.54
C PRO A 313 -16.04 15.91 -4.61
N ASN A 314 -16.18 16.10 -3.29
CA ASN A 314 -15.14 15.79 -2.27
C ASN A 314 -13.74 16.39 -2.49
N GLY A 315 -13.59 17.48 -3.25
CA GLY A 315 -12.28 18.08 -3.53
C GLY A 315 -11.39 17.26 -4.47
N GLY A 316 -11.94 16.29 -5.20
CA GLY A 316 -11.22 15.39 -6.11
C GLY A 316 -10.45 14.28 -5.41
N TYR A 317 -10.77 13.96 -4.17
CA TYR A 317 -10.19 12.83 -3.45
C TYR A 317 -10.77 11.49 -3.92
N THR A 318 -9.91 10.47 -3.95
CA THR A 318 -10.31 9.08 -4.13
C THR A 318 -10.81 8.46 -2.82
N PRO A 319 -11.43 7.28 -2.84
CA PRO A 319 -11.76 6.53 -1.63
C PRO A 319 -10.58 6.29 -0.68
N TRP A 320 -9.32 6.31 -1.18
CA TRP A 320 -8.12 6.11 -0.36
C TRP A 320 -7.89 7.19 0.70
N MET A 321 -8.46 8.39 0.52
CA MET A 321 -8.39 9.42 1.58
C MET A 321 -9.04 8.97 2.89
N ARG A 322 -10.04 8.06 2.83
CA ARG A 322 -10.70 7.48 4.00
C ARG A 322 -9.71 6.77 4.94
N LEU A 323 -8.69 6.10 4.40
CA LEU A 323 -7.65 5.43 5.21
C LEU A 323 -6.97 6.40 6.18
N PHE A 324 -6.54 7.57 5.72
CA PHE A 324 -5.87 8.59 6.52
C PHE A 324 -6.84 9.26 7.50
N ARG A 325 -8.08 9.50 7.07
CA ARG A 325 -9.15 10.05 7.91
C ARG A 325 -9.55 9.09 9.03
N ASN A 326 -9.56 7.79 8.77
CA ASN A 326 -9.82 6.77 9.79
C ASN A 326 -8.79 6.82 10.93
N ALA A 327 -7.51 6.97 10.62
CA ALA A 327 -6.46 7.16 11.63
C ALA A 327 -6.71 8.42 12.49
N ARG A 328 -7.20 9.52 11.86
CA ARG A 328 -7.54 10.74 12.57
C ARG A 328 -8.72 10.56 13.52
N VAL A 329 -9.75 9.86 13.06
CA VAL A 329 -10.93 9.54 13.90
C VAL A 329 -10.55 8.64 15.07
N TRP A 330 -9.67 7.67 14.85
CA TRP A 330 -9.23 6.74 15.89
C TRP A 330 -8.47 7.44 17.02
N ILE A 331 -7.65 8.43 16.72
CA ILE A 331 -6.86 9.15 17.72
C ILE A 331 -7.66 10.21 18.48
N GLY A 332 -8.83 10.60 18.00
CA GLY A 332 -9.72 11.58 18.63
C GLY A 332 -9.52 13.03 18.18
#